data_d1603e1af7e1d700524862a9afc3833f
#
_entry.id   d1603e1af7e1d700524862a9afc3833f
#
_cell.length_a   1.000
_cell.length_b   1.000
_cell.length_c   1.000
_cell.angle_alpha   90.00
_cell.angle_beta   90.00
_cell.angle_gamma   90.00
#
_symmetry.space_group_name_H-M   'P 1'
#
loop_
_entity.id
_entity.type
_entity.pdbx_description
1 polymer ?
#
loop_
_entity_poly.entity_id
_entity_poly.type
_entity_poly.pdbx_seq_one_letter_code
_entity_poly.pdbx_strand_id
1 'polypeptide(L)'
;MEKNFNAKKTVNIVVNVILWIFVAFCVFVTVVAVSANANAKNVPTVGGKCYLYVQSGSMDAGKPAGVPENKPSGFSKGTMIIGKYISTDDAVIDALEVGDIVTYEWDINGDGVVSPGEYNTHRIIAIRRNDNGNVVSVTTMGDNEEYSHGFSESVDRSRLIAVYTGTKIAGLGSVMTFLSSRLGFGLCILLPLIAFFVYQLVVFIRTLLSVKNSGKKMISAADEELIRQKAVEEYLKKQAEAANDKGTTPENAPQEENKGSKD
;
A
#
# COMPACT_ATOMS: atom_id res chain seq x y z
N MET A 1 34.48 -13.29 -11.21
CA MET A 1 33.07 -13.45 -11.62
C MET A 1 32.10 -13.65 -10.45
N GLU A 2 32.47 -14.37 -9.38
CA GLU A 2 31.59 -14.61 -8.21
C GLU A 2 31.15 -13.37 -7.42
N LYS A 3 32.00 -12.36 -7.28
CA LYS A 3 31.69 -11.13 -6.52
C LYS A 3 30.52 -10.34 -7.13
N ASN A 4 30.40 -10.33 -8.47
CA ASN A 4 29.33 -9.65 -9.19
C ASN A 4 27.99 -10.42 -9.15
N PHE A 5 28.04 -11.74 -9.02
CA PHE A 5 26.85 -12.58 -8.90
C PHE A 5 26.17 -12.41 -7.54
N ASN A 6 26.97 -12.37 -6.47
CA ASN A 6 26.49 -12.14 -5.12
C ASN A 6 25.88 -10.73 -4.94
N ALA A 7 26.50 -9.70 -5.53
CA ALA A 7 25.98 -8.33 -5.47
C ALA A 7 24.59 -8.22 -6.14
N LYS A 8 24.38 -8.82 -7.31
CA LYS A 8 23.06 -8.82 -8.00
C LYS A 8 22.00 -9.56 -7.18
N LYS A 9 22.34 -10.69 -6.56
CA LYS A 9 21.42 -11.43 -5.70
C LYS A 9 21.02 -10.63 -4.46
N THR A 10 21.98 -9.96 -3.83
CA THR A 10 21.74 -9.10 -2.66
C THR A 10 20.86 -7.91 -3.04
N VAL A 11 21.12 -7.23 -4.14
CA VAL A 11 20.29 -6.12 -4.63
C VAL A 11 18.84 -6.57 -4.88
N ASN A 12 18.63 -7.72 -5.51
CA ASN A 12 17.28 -8.24 -5.74
C ASN A 12 16.55 -8.56 -4.42
N ILE A 13 17.25 -9.11 -3.42
CA ILE A 13 16.65 -9.37 -2.11
C ILE A 13 16.26 -8.06 -1.43
N VAL A 14 17.14 -7.06 -1.42
CA VAL A 14 16.87 -5.75 -0.82
C VAL A 14 15.68 -5.07 -1.50
N VAL A 15 15.64 -5.07 -2.83
CA VAL A 15 14.52 -4.49 -3.59
C VAL A 15 13.20 -5.21 -3.26
N ASN A 16 13.21 -6.55 -3.18
CA ASN A 16 12.01 -7.30 -2.82
C ASN A 16 11.54 -7.00 -1.39
N VAL A 17 12.45 -6.89 -0.43
CA VAL A 17 12.11 -6.54 0.97
C VAL A 17 11.48 -5.15 1.04
N ILE A 18 12.08 -4.15 0.37
CA ILE A 18 11.52 -2.79 0.30
C ILE A 18 10.12 -2.82 -0.32
N LEU A 19 9.93 -3.60 -1.38
CA LEU A 19 8.64 -3.76 -2.05
C LEU A 19 7.58 -4.33 -1.10
N TRP A 20 7.90 -5.38 -0.35
CA TRP A 20 6.95 -5.98 0.60
C TRP A 20 6.59 -5.02 1.74
N ILE A 21 7.58 -4.25 2.23
CA ILE A 21 7.34 -3.19 3.23
C ILE A 21 6.40 -2.13 2.65
N PHE A 22 6.61 -1.72 1.40
CA PHE A 22 5.75 -0.74 0.74
C PHE A 22 4.32 -1.27 0.51
N VAL A 23 4.17 -2.53 0.09
CA VAL A 23 2.84 -3.17 -0.04
C VAL A 23 2.13 -3.22 1.31
N ALA A 24 2.82 -3.64 2.37
CA ALA A 24 2.26 -3.66 3.73
C ALA A 24 1.82 -2.26 4.19
N PHE A 25 2.61 -1.23 3.87
CA PHE A 25 2.26 0.16 4.15
C PHE A 25 1.01 0.60 3.36
N CYS A 26 0.91 0.28 2.08
CA CYS A 26 -0.28 0.60 1.27
C CYS A 26 -1.54 -0.08 1.82
N VAL A 27 -1.44 -1.36 2.21
CA VAL A 27 -2.55 -2.08 2.85
C VAL A 27 -2.96 -1.41 4.15
N PHE A 28 -1.99 -1.04 5.00
CA PHE A 28 -2.26 -0.34 6.25
C PHE A 28 -2.99 0.99 6.03
N VAL A 29 -2.49 1.83 5.10
CA VAL A 29 -3.14 3.11 4.75
C VAL A 29 -4.56 2.89 4.22
N THR A 30 -4.76 1.86 3.40
CA THR A 30 -6.08 1.51 2.87
C THR A 30 -7.05 1.11 4.00
N VAL A 31 -6.61 0.28 4.94
CA VAL A 31 -7.41 -0.12 6.11
C VAL A 31 -7.81 1.10 6.94
N VAL A 32 -6.87 2.01 7.20
CA VAL A 32 -7.14 3.25 7.95
C VAL A 32 -8.13 4.13 7.20
N ALA A 33 -7.95 4.34 5.89
CA ALA A 33 -8.86 5.15 5.07
C ALA A 33 -10.27 4.56 5.00
N VAL A 34 -10.38 3.24 4.80
CA VAL A 34 -11.68 2.55 4.79
C VAL A 34 -12.35 2.64 6.15
N SER A 35 -11.60 2.48 7.26
CA SER A 35 -12.16 2.58 8.60
C SER A 35 -12.68 4.00 8.92
N ALA A 36 -12.04 5.04 8.40
CA ALA A 36 -12.51 6.41 8.55
C ALA A 36 -13.84 6.64 7.82
N ASN A 37 -13.99 6.07 6.62
CA ASN A 37 -15.24 6.19 5.86
C ASN A 37 -16.35 5.24 6.33
N ALA A 38 -16.04 4.28 7.17
CA ALA A 38 -17.01 3.27 7.65
C ALA A 38 -17.84 3.72 8.85
N ASN A 39 -17.51 4.86 9.47
CA ASN A 39 -18.27 5.38 10.61
C ASN A 39 -18.87 6.76 10.30
N ALA A 40 -20.00 7.07 10.95
CA ALA A 40 -20.78 8.28 10.71
C ALA A 40 -20.03 9.59 11.01
N LYS A 41 -18.92 9.51 11.73
CA LYS A 41 -18.12 10.67 12.14
C LYS A 41 -16.86 10.88 11.29
N ASN A 42 -16.61 10.01 10.30
CA ASN A 42 -15.46 10.05 9.39
C ASN A 42 -14.09 10.13 10.12
N VAL A 43 -13.96 9.48 11.28
CA VAL A 43 -12.72 9.42 12.05
C VAL A 43 -12.00 8.09 11.88
N PRO A 44 -10.65 8.05 11.74
CA PRO A 44 -9.90 6.81 11.68
C PRO A 44 -10.12 5.97 12.94
N THR A 45 -10.80 4.83 12.79
CA THR A 45 -11.20 3.97 13.92
C THR A 45 -10.80 2.53 13.64
N VAL A 46 -9.99 1.94 14.52
CA VAL A 46 -9.59 0.54 14.45
C VAL A 46 -9.80 -0.12 15.80
N GLY A 47 -10.57 -1.21 15.86
CA GLY A 47 -10.87 -1.93 17.09
C GLY A 47 -11.56 -1.08 18.15
N GLY A 48 -12.46 -0.17 17.75
CA GLY A 48 -13.19 0.74 18.65
C GLY A 48 -12.34 1.89 19.21
N LYS A 49 -11.10 2.06 18.74
CA LYS A 49 -10.20 3.16 19.13
C LYS A 49 -10.03 4.14 17.98
N CYS A 50 -10.12 5.44 18.30
CA CYS A 50 -9.82 6.53 17.37
C CYS A 50 -8.38 6.95 17.51
N TYR A 51 -7.73 7.23 16.37
CA TYR A 51 -6.36 7.72 16.29
C TYR A 51 -6.37 9.13 15.74
N LEU A 52 -6.12 10.12 16.62
CA LEU A 52 -6.31 11.52 16.32
C LEU A 52 -4.99 12.27 16.49
N TYR A 53 -4.64 13.11 15.52
CA TYR A 53 -3.42 13.91 15.61
C TYR A 53 -3.72 15.34 16.03
N VAL A 54 -2.96 15.81 17.01
CA VAL A 54 -3.14 17.12 17.66
C VAL A 54 -2.52 18.22 16.82
N GLN A 55 -3.35 19.16 16.38
CA GLN A 55 -2.95 20.26 15.49
C GLN A 55 -2.75 21.61 16.21
N SER A 56 -3.32 21.78 17.40
CA SER A 56 -3.23 23.01 18.18
C SER A 56 -2.57 22.80 19.55
N GLY A 57 -2.26 23.88 20.24
CA GLY A 57 -1.75 23.86 21.61
C GLY A 57 -2.81 24.05 22.70
N SER A 58 -4.10 23.96 22.35
CA SER A 58 -5.20 24.23 23.32
C SER A 58 -5.24 23.27 24.52
N MET A 59 -4.64 22.09 24.41
CA MET A 59 -4.51 21.10 25.49
C MET A 59 -3.07 20.97 26.00
N ASP A 60 -2.15 21.85 25.55
CA ASP A 60 -0.74 21.83 25.93
C ASP A 60 -0.50 22.58 27.26
N ALA A 61 -1.06 22.02 28.30
CA ALA A 61 -0.85 22.48 29.66
C ALA A 61 -0.79 21.29 30.61
N GLY A 62 -0.33 21.52 31.81
CA GLY A 62 -0.49 20.57 32.90
C GLY A 62 -1.97 20.30 33.18
N LYS A 63 -2.24 19.35 34.08
CA LYS A 63 -3.62 19.12 34.54
C LYS A 63 -4.11 20.37 35.27
N PRO A 64 -5.26 20.97 34.87
CA PRO A 64 -5.81 22.14 35.53
C PRO A 64 -6.13 21.87 37.01
N ALA A 65 -6.08 22.92 37.83
CA ALA A 65 -6.45 22.83 39.24
C ALA A 65 -7.91 22.36 39.40
N GLY A 66 -8.15 21.47 40.35
CA GLY A 66 -9.47 20.91 40.62
C GLY A 66 -9.85 19.71 39.74
N VAL A 67 -9.08 19.35 38.73
CA VAL A 67 -9.29 18.10 37.96
C VAL A 67 -8.82 16.92 38.80
N PRO A 68 -9.61 15.85 38.98
CA PRO A 68 -9.23 14.67 39.75
C PRO A 68 -7.97 14.01 39.24
N GLU A 69 -7.18 13.42 40.14
CA GLU A 69 -5.88 12.81 39.76
C GLU A 69 -6.02 11.61 38.78
N ASN A 70 -7.09 10.87 38.87
CA ASN A 70 -7.41 9.76 37.99
C ASN A 70 -7.76 10.17 36.55
N LYS A 71 -8.00 11.46 36.29
CA LYS A 71 -8.27 11.96 34.94
C LYS A 71 -6.96 12.23 34.18
N PRO A 72 -6.93 12.03 32.85
CA PRO A 72 -5.72 12.20 32.07
C PRO A 72 -5.26 13.67 32.04
N SER A 73 -3.97 13.90 31.92
CA SER A 73 -3.39 15.21 31.61
C SER A 73 -3.57 15.56 30.14
N GLY A 74 -3.43 16.83 29.78
CA GLY A 74 -3.41 17.32 28.42
C GLY A 74 -2.25 16.78 27.57
N PHE A 75 -2.11 17.28 26.38
CA PHE A 75 -1.14 16.83 25.39
C PHE A 75 -0.74 17.96 24.46
N SER A 76 0.53 17.91 24.00
CA SER A 76 1.13 18.94 23.15
C SER A 76 0.76 18.75 21.68
N LYS A 77 0.81 19.86 20.93
CA LYS A 77 0.75 19.86 19.47
C LYS A 77 1.73 18.84 18.87
N GLY A 78 1.33 18.15 17.80
CA GLY A 78 2.16 17.14 17.14
C GLY A 78 2.13 15.77 17.82
N THR A 79 1.33 15.60 18.86
CA THR A 79 1.07 14.30 19.48
C THR A 79 -0.03 13.56 18.73
N MET A 80 0.05 12.24 18.69
CA MET A 80 -1.11 11.40 18.36
C MET A 80 -1.75 10.92 19.65
N ILE A 81 -3.04 11.14 19.80
CA ILE A 81 -3.83 10.67 20.93
C ILE A 81 -4.71 9.48 20.53
N ILE A 82 -4.97 8.60 21.49
CA ILE A 82 -5.83 7.44 21.31
C ILE A 82 -7.06 7.62 22.17
N GLY A 83 -8.22 7.69 21.52
CA GLY A 83 -9.53 7.78 22.18
C GLY A 83 -10.34 6.50 22.00
N LYS A 84 -11.25 6.20 22.92
CA LYS A 84 -12.32 5.21 22.70
C LYS A 84 -13.41 5.88 21.87
N TYR A 85 -13.81 5.25 20.75
CA TYR A 85 -14.96 5.72 19.97
C TYR A 85 -16.25 5.52 20.75
N ILE A 86 -17.07 6.57 20.91
CA ILE A 86 -18.25 6.56 21.75
C ILE A 86 -19.52 7.00 21.03
N SER A 87 -19.45 7.50 19.81
CA SER A 87 -20.58 8.09 19.09
C SER A 87 -21.82 7.18 18.97
N THR A 88 -21.64 5.87 19.12
CA THR A 88 -22.71 4.87 19.09
C THR A 88 -22.85 4.08 20.40
N ASP A 89 -22.17 4.51 21.47
CA ASP A 89 -22.12 3.81 22.76
C ASP A 89 -22.76 4.70 23.85
N ASP A 90 -24.07 4.66 23.92
CA ASP A 90 -24.85 5.46 24.85
C ASP A 90 -24.44 5.25 26.31
N ALA A 91 -24.11 4.02 26.70
CA ALA A 91 -23.69 3.72 28.05
C ALA A 91 -22.40 4.42 28.46
N VAL A 92 -21.44 4.52 27.50
CA VAL A 92 -20.18 5.23 27.73
C VAL A 92 -20.38 6.74 27.74
N ILE A 93 -21.24 7.26 26.87
CA ILE A 93 -21.57 8.70 26.89
C ILE A 93 -22.24 9.08 28.24
N ASP A 94 -23.15 8.26 28.73
CA ASP A 94 -23.83 8.53 29.98
C ASP A 94 -22.93 8.34 31.22
N ALA A 95 -21.83 7.61 31.09
CA ALA A 95 -20.79 7.45 32.10
C ALA A 95 -19.72 8.57 32.11
N LEU A 96 -19.80 9.54 31.18
CA LEU A 96 -18.82 10.65 31.15
C LEU A 96 -18.92 11.49 32.44
N GLU A 97 -17.76 11.95 32.88
CA GLU A 97 -17.58 12.78 34.07
C GLU A 97 -16.84 14.08 33.77
N VAL A 98 -17.02 15.06 34.64
CA VAL A 98 -16.19 16.28 34.61
C VAL A 98 -14.73 15.90 34.78
N GLY A 99 -13.89 16.49 33.96
CA GLY A 99 -12.45 16.16 33.87
C GLY A 99 -12.09 15.17 32.78
N ASP A 100 -13.04 14.46 32.14
CA ASP A 100 -12.79 13.68 30.96
C ASP A 100 -12.43 14.60 29.79
N ILE A 101 -11.59 14.10 28.88
CA ILE A 101 -11.24 14.81 27.65
C ILE A 101 -11.99 14.12 26.50
N VAL A 102 -12.78 14.89 25.77
CA VAL A 102 -13.62 14.38 24.68
C VAL A 102 -13.28 15.03 23.36
N THR A 103 -13.41 14.26 22.29
CA THR A 103 -13.35 14.74 20.92
C THR A 103 -14.77 14.84 20.38
N TYR A 104 -15.05 15.92 19.68
CA TYR A 104 -16.38 16.22 19.15
C TYR A 104 -16.29 16.96 17.81
N GLU A 105 -17.36 16.89 17.04
CA GLU A 105 -17.52 17.63 15.79
C GLU A 105 -17.51 19.15 16.05
N TRP A 106 -16.71 19.86 15.26
CA TRP A 106 -16.52 21.28 15.40
C TRP A 106 -16.32 21.93 14.03
N ASP A 107 -17.12 22.92 13.71
CA ASP A 107 -16.93 23.75 12.52
C ASP A 107 -15.71 24.66 12.74
N ILE A 108 -14.53 24.20 12.25
CA ILE A 108 -13.25 24.88 12.47
C ILE A 108 -13.15 26.13 11.58
N ASN A 109 -13.70 26.08 10.38
CA ASN A 109 -13.57 27.14 9.38
C ASN A 109 -14.71 28.19 9.47
N GLY A 110 -15.78 27.92 10.24
CA GLY A 110 -16.89 28.82 10.46
C GLY A 110 -17.84 28.94 9.27
N ASP A 111 -17.87 27.97 8.37
CA ASP A 111 -18.76 27.98 7.20
C ASP A 111 -20.20 27.47 7.48
N GLY A 112 -20.45 27.02 8.69
CA GLY A 112 -21.73 26.50 9.15
C GLY A 112 -21.95 25.02 8.84
N VAL A 113 -20.95 24.34 8.26
CA VAL A 113 -20.99 22.91 7.92
C VAL A 113 -19.81 22.20 8.55
N VAL A 114 -20.06 21.15 9.31
CA VAL A 114 -18.97 20.29 9.84
C VAL A 114 -18.53 19.32 8.75
N SER A 115 -17.34 19.54 8.22
CA SER A 115 -16.73 18.68 7.20
C SER A 115 -15.94 17.51 7.83
N PRO A 116 -15.69 16.41 7.09
CA PRO A 116 -14.82 15.32 7.55
C PRO A 116 -13.44 15.83 7.97
N GLY A 117 -13.04 15.52 9.20
CA GLY A 117 -11.76 15.98 9.77
C GLY A 117 -11.88 17.27 10.60
N GLU A 118 -13.04 17.89 10.65
CA GLU A 118 -13.34 19.03 11.50
C GLU A 118 -13.85 18.56 12.86
N TYR A 119 -12.93 18.44 13.80
CA TYR A 119 -13.21 18.08 15.20
C TYR A 119 -12.24 18.76 16.15
N ASN A 120 -12.73 19.00 17.36
CA ASN A 120 -11.94 19.55 18.45
C ASN A 120 -11.86 18.54 19.61
N THR A 121 -10.83 18.70 20.45
CA THR A 121 -10.64 17.83 21.61
C THR A 121 -10.34 18.69 22.83
N HIS A 122 -11.25 18.72 23.78
CA HIS A 122 -11.16 19.55 24.99
C HIS A 122 -11.64 18.78 26.23
N ARG A 123 -11.36 19.35 27.40
CA ARG A 123 -11.76 18.80 28.70
C ARG A 123 -13.20 19.19 29.04
N ILE A 124 -13.96 18.26 29.57
CA ILE A 124 -15.30 18.50 30.13
C ILE A 124 -15.16 19.27 31.45
N ILE A 125 -15.80 20.45 31.52
CA ILE A 125 -15.88 21.28 32.73
C ILE A 125 -17.28 21.26 33.36
N ALA A 126 -18.32 20.91 32.60
CA ALA A 126 -19.68 20.73 33.11
C ALA A 126 -20.47 19.72 32.26
N ILE A 127 -21.44 19.07 32.83
CA ILE A 127 -22.31 18.09 32.14
C ILE A 127 -23.76 18.43 32.46
N ARG A 128 -24.57 18.55 31.42
CA ARG A 128 -26.03 18.66 31.54
C ARG A 128 -26.67 17.30 31.29
N ARG A 129 -27.49 16.85 32.23
CA ARG A 129 -28.25 15.59 32.16
C ARG A 129 -29.73 15.84 32.13
N ASN A 130 -30.51 14.94 31.57
CA ASN A 130 -31.97 14.93 31.66
C ASN A 130 -32.43 14.28 32.97
N ASP A 131 -33.74 14.25 33.17
CA ASP A 131 -34.40 13.66 34.36
C ASP A 131 -34.10 12.16 34.55
N ASN A 132 -33.74 11.47 33.47
CA ASN A 132 -33.36 10.06 33.50
C ASN A 132 -31.85 9.85 33.78
N GLY A 133 -31.10 10.90 34.01
CA GLY A 133 -29.65 10.88 34.25
C GLY A 133 -28.78 10.79 32.99
N ASN A 134 -29.36 10.75 31.79
CA ASN A 134 -28.64 10.67 30.56
C ASN A 134 -27.98 12.02 30.17
N VAL A 135 -26.78 11.98 29.63
CA VAL A 135 -26.05 13.16 29.12
C VAL A 135 -26.81 13.76 27.94
N VAL A 136 -27.14 15.04 28.02
CA VAL A 136 -27.73 15.82 26.93
C VAL A 136 -26.69 16.65 26.23
N SER A 137 -25.85 17.31 26.99
CA SER A 137 -24.72 18.11 26.46
C SER A 137 -23.59 18.18 27.49
N VAL A 138 -22.38 18.45 27.00
CA VAL A 138 -21.20 18.70 27.82
C VAL A 138 -20.68 20.10 27.52
N THR A 139 -20.16 20.78 28.54
CA THR A 139 -19.41 22.03 28.32
C THR A 139 -17.92 21.71 28.36
N THR A 140 -17.18 22.11 27.34
CA THR A 140 -15.77 21.81 27.22
C THR A 140 -14.93 23.09 27.19
N MET A 141 -13.65 22.97 27.64
CA MET A 141 -12.66 24.03 27.57
C MET A 141 -11.27 23.43 27.36
N GLY A 142 -10.40 24.13 26.63
CA GLY A 142 -9.01 23.76 26.50
C GLY A 142 -8.24 23.96 27.81
N ASP A 143 -7.30 23.06 28.11
CA ASP A 143 -6.47 23.14 29.32
C ASP A 143 -5.48 24.31 29.31
N ASN A 144 -5.08 24.79 28.14
CA ASN A 144 -4.15 25.87 27.94
C ASN A 144 -4.90 27.21 27.79
N GLU A 145 -4.91 28.02 28.85
CA GLU A 145 -5.59 29.31 28.88
C GLU A 145 -5.05 30.31 27.85
N GLU A 146 -3.76 30.26 27.55
CA GLU A 146 -3.14 31.11 26.53
C GLU A 146 -3.72 30.88 25.12
N TYR A 147 -4.12 29.63 24.84
CA TYR A 147 -4.76 29.25 23.58
C TYR A 147 -6.27 29.34 23.59
N SER A 148 -6.90 28.92 24.70
CA SER A 148 -8.35 28.89 24.82
C SER A 148 -8.96 30.23 25.23
N HIS A 149 -8.13 31.14 25.78
CA HIS A 149 -8.59 32.44 26.32
C HIS A 149 -9.79 32.29 27.27
N GLY A 150 -9.91 31.17 27.96
CA GLY A 150 -11.06 30.86 28.81
C GLY A 150 -12.37 30.58 28.06
N PHE A 151 -12.30 30.39 26.73
CA PHE A 151 -13.49 30.12 25.92
C PHE A 151 -13.98 28.69 26.16
N SER A 152 -15.25 28.57 26.57
CA SER A 152 -15.91 27.29 26.76
C SER A 152 -17.04 27.10 25.76
N GLU A 153 -17.27 25.84 25.37
CA GLU A 153 -18.27 25.48 24.39
C GLU A 153 -19.24 24.42 24.90
N SER A 154 -20.54 24.60 24.61
CA SER A 154 -21.54 23.58 24.84
C SER A 154 -21.67 22.67 23.65
N VAL A 155 -21.40 21.39 23.85
CA VAL A 155 -21.39 20.32 22.83
C VAL A 155 -22.54 19.38 23.10
N ASP A 156 -23.42 19.23 22.13
CA ASP A 156 -24.55 18.28 22.23
C ASP A 156 -24.03 16.83 22.17
N ARG A 157 -24.78 15.93 22.84
CA ARG A 157 -24.51 14.48 22.85
C ARG A 157 -24.22 13.92 21.45
N SER A 158 -24.99 14.31 20.45
CA SER A 158 -24.89 13.83 19.06
C SER A 158 -23.58 14.19 18.37
N ARG A 159 -22.88 15.23 18.84
CA ARG A 159 -21.60 15.69 18.29
C ARG A 159 -20.40 14.96 18.89
N LEU A 160 -20.58 14.19 19.97
CA LEU A 160 -19.50 13.46 20.63
C LEU A 160 -18.98 12.32 19.73
N ILE A 161 -17.66 12.20 19.65
CA ILE A 161 -16.96 11.22 18.82
C ILE A 161 -16.21 10.20 19.68
N ALA A 162 -15.33 10.68 20.56
CA ALA A 162 -14.45 9.82 21.34
C ALA A 162 -14.13 10.41 22.72
N VAL A 163 -13.80 9.55 23.67
CA VAL A 163 -13.20 9.93 24.96
C VAL A 163 -11.73 9.51 24.97
N TYR A 164 -10.85 10.42 25.38
CA TYR A 164 -9.41 10.18 25.45
C TYR A 164 -9.07 9.17 26.55
N THR A 165 -8.29 8.16 26.20
CA THR A 165 -7.92 7.05 27.11
C THR A 165 -6.67 7.32 27.97
N GLY A 166 -6.06 8.50 27.86
CA GLY A 166 -4.77 8.80 28.50
C GLY A 166 -3.56 8.32 27.69
N THR A 167 -3.77 7.57 26.61
CA THR A 167 -2.67 7.06 25.76
C THR A 167 -2.33 8.04 24.66
N LYS A 168 -1.04 8.39 24.56
CA LYS A 168 -0.53 9.32 23.56
C LYS A 168 0.85 8.89 23.04
N ILE A 169 1.15 9.25 21.78
CA ILE A 169 2.44 9.00 21.14
C ILE A 169 2.99 10.33 20.65
N ALA A 170 4.02 10.83 21.33
CA ALA A 170 4.65 12.10 20.99
C ALA A 170 5.28 12.06 19.59
N GLY A 171 5.16 13.16 18.84
CA GLY A 171 5.77 13.33 17.52
C GLY A 171 5.05 12.61 16.37
N LEU A 172 4.29 11.55 16.64
CA LEU A 172 3.61 10.79 15.58
C LEU A 172 2.50 11.63 14.91
N GLY A 173 1.86 12.54 15.64
CA GLY A 173 0.91 13.50 15.08
C GLY A 173 1.57 14.44 14.08
N SER A 174 2.79 14.93 14.35
CA SER A 174 3.55 15.75 13.40
C SER A 174 3.88 14.99 12.11
N VAL A 175 4.26 13.73 12.21
CA VAL A 175 4.48 12.86 11.04
C VAL A 175 3.21 12.72 10.22
N MET A 176 2.05 12.48 10.86
CA MET A 176 0.77 12.38 10.18
C MET A 176 0.35 13.69 9.52
N THR A 177 0.53 14.81 10.21
CA THR A 177 0.29 16.15 9.65
C THR A 177 1.16 16.41 8.42
N PHE A 178 2.44 16.05 8.47
CA PHE A 178 3.34 16.17 7.32
C PHE A 178 2.89 15.28 6.16
N LEU A 179 2.63 13.98 6.42
CA LEU A 179 2.18 13.05 5.38
C LEU A 179 0.85 13.46 4.73
N SER A 180 -0.04 14.08 5.49
CA SER A 180 -1.33 14.60 4.99
C SER A 180 -1.18 15.93 4.24
N SER A 181 -0.02 16.61 4.34
CA SER A 181 0.25 17.83 3.58
C SER A 181 0.49 17.52 2.10
N ARG A 182 0.25 18.47 1.21
CA ARG A 182 0.48 18.33 -0.24
C ARG A 182 1.92 17.92 -0.55
N LEU A 183 2.90 18.51 0.14
CA LEU A 183 4.33 18.22 -0.05
C LEU A 183 4.70 16.85 0.53
N GLY A 184 4.25 16.53 1.75
CA GLY A 184 4.52 15.25 2.39
C GLY A 184 3.93 14.08 1.62
N PHE A 185 2.67 14.19 1.18
CA PHE A 185 2.03 13.21 0.32
C PHE A 185 2.80 13.01 -0.99
N GLY A 186 3.16 14.12 -1.66
CA GLY A 186 3.90 14.07 -2.93
C GLY A 186 5.27 13.40 -2.78
N LEU A 187 6.04 13.79 -1.76
CA LEU A 187 7.40 13.29 -1.56
C LEU A 187 7.45 11.87 -0.97
N CYS A 188 6.59 11.57 0.01
CA CYS A 188 6.67 10.32 0.75
C CYS A 188 5.83 9.19 0.16
N ILE A 189 4.78 9.51 -0.60
CA ILE A 189 3.86 8.52 -1.16
C ILE A 189 3.94 8.50 -2.69
N LEU A 190 3.67 9.63 -3.33
CA LEU A 190 3.55 9.68 -4.80
C LEU A 190 4.88 9.46 -5.51
N LEU A 191 5.95 10.12 -5.08
CA LEU A 191 7.26 10.02 -5.73
C LEU A 191 7.87 8.60 -5.64
N PRO A 192 7.90 7.91 -4.47
CA PRO A 192 8.34 6.53 -4.40
C PRO A 192 7.47 5.58 -5.25
N LEU A 193 6.16 5.82 -5.29
CA LEU A 193 5.23 5.02 -6.09
C LEU A 193 5.54 5.14 -7.59
N ILE A 194 5.75 6.37 -8.08
CA ILE A 194 6.13 6.61 -9.48
C ILE A 194 7.49 5.97 -9.78
N ALA A 195 8.50 6.16 -8.94
CA ALA A 195 9.82 5.58 -9.12
C ALA A 195 9.75 4.04 -9.19
N PHE A 196 8.96 3.44 -8.30
CA PHE A 196 8.72 2.01 -8.30
C PHE A 196 7.99 1.53 -9.55
N PHE A 197 6.95 2.24 -9.99
CA PHE A 197 6.24 1.91 -11.22
C PHE A 197 7.15 1.95 -12.45
N VAL A 198 7.99 2.99 -12.57
CA VAL A 198 8.97 3.11 -13.66
C VAL A 198 9.98 1.95 -13.61
N TYR A 199 10.48 1.61 -12.42
CA TYR A 199 11.37 0.47 -12.24
C TYR A 199 10.71 -0.84 -12.71
N GLN A 200 9.49 -1.12 -12.29
CA GLN A 200 8.75 -2.32 -12.69
C GLN A 200 8.48 -2.36 -14.20
N LEU A 201 8.16 -1.21 -14.80
CA LEU A 201 7.96 -1.10 -16.23
C LEU A 201 9.25 -1.45 -17.00
N VAL A 202 10.40 -0.94 -16.56
CA VAL A 202 11.70 -1.26 -17.16
C VAL A 202 12.02 -2.75 -17.04
N VAL A 203 11.81 -3.35 -15.86
CA VAL A 203 11.99 -4.79 -15.65
C VAL A 203 11.07 -5.60 -16.56
N PHE A 204 9.81 -5.23 -16.65
CA PHE A 204 8.83 -5.89 -17.51
C PHE A 204 9.23 -5.84 -18.98
N ILE A 205 9.60 -4.66 -19.51
CA ILE A 205 10.06 -4.50 -20.90
C ILE A 205 11.30 -5.35 -21.16
N ARG A 206 12.29 -5.35 -20.26
CA ARG A 206 13.50 -6.17 -20.40
C ARG A 206 13.17 -7.67 -20.44
N THR A 207 12.23 -8.11 -19.60
CA THR A 207 11.79 -9.51 -19.57
C THR A 207 11.10 -9.89 -20.88
N LEU A 208 10.18 -9.06 -21.39
CA LEU A 208 9.52 -9.29 -22.70
C LEU A 208 10.52 -9.38 -23.86
N LEU A 209 11.49 -8.46 -23.89
CA LEU A 209 12.55 -8.48 -24.93
C LEU A 209 13.43 -9.72 -24.82
N SER A 210 13.75 -10.17 -23.61
CA SER A 210 14.51 -11.40 -23.37
C SER A 210 13.77 -12.64 -23.86
N VAL A 211 12.48 -12.77 -23.55
CA VAL A 211 11.62 -13.87 -24.00
C VAL A 211 11.51 -13.88 -25.54
N LYS A 212 11.28 -12.71 -26.15
CA LYS A 212 11.21 -12.58 -27.61
C LYS A 212 12.53 -12.98 -28.30
N ASN A 213 13.68 -12.60 -27.72
CA ASN A 213 15.00 -12.98 -28.26
C ASN A 213 15.32 -14.45 -28.05
N SER A 214 14.92 -15.04 -26.92
CA SER A 214 15.07 -16.48 -26.64
C SER A 214 14.21 -17.31 -27.60
N GLY A 215 12.96 -16.88 -27.85
CA GLY A 215 12.08 -17.52 -28.82
C GLY A 215 12.67 -17.49 -30.25
N LYS A 216 13.26 -16.37 -30.68
CA LYS A 216 13.95 -16.29 -32.00
C LYS A 216 15.15 -17.22 -32.08
N LYS A 217 15.96 -17.34 -30.99
CA LYS A 217 17.09 -18.28 -30.97
C LYS A 217 16.63 -19.74 -31.05
N MET A 218 15.57 -20.11 -30.34
CA MET A 218 15.04 -21.47 -30.39
C MET A 218 14.44 -21.81 -31.77
N ILE A 219 13.70 -20.88 -32.39
CA ILE A 219 13.15 -21.06 -33.75
C ILE A 219 14.28 -21.18 -34.77
N SER A 220 15.31 -20.33 -34.67
CA SER A 220 16.48 -20.39 -35.57
C SER A 220 17.26 -21.70 -35.45
N ALA A 221 17.46 -22.22 -34.22
CA ALA A 221 18.14 -23.47 -33.98
C ALA A 221 17.31 -24.68 -34.47
N ALA A 222 16.01 -24.68 -34.25
CA ALA A 222 15.11 -25.72 -34.74
C ALA A 222 14.98 -25.72 -36.27
N ASP A 223 14.93 -24.54 -36.88
CA ASP A 223 14.94 -24.40 -38.34
C ASP A 223 16.26 -24.87 -38.96
N GLU A 224 17.39 -24.59 -38.33
CA GLU A 224 18.72 -25.04 -38.78
C GLU A 224 18.85 -26.55 -38.71
N GLU A 225 18.34 -27.16 -37.65
CA GLU A 225 18.34 -28.64 -37.52
C GLU A 225 17.41 -29.32 -38.52
N LEU A 226 16.24 -28.74 -38.80
CA LEU A 226 15.30 -29.21 -39.80
C LEU A 226 15.88 -29.11 -41.23
N ILE A 227 16.56 -28.01 -41.53
CA ILE A 227 17.24 -27.82 -42.82
C ILE A 227 18.36 -28.86 -42.98
N ARG A 228 19.13 -29.09 -41.92
CA ARG A 228 20.19 -30.11 -41.90
C ARG A 228 19.67 -31.51 -42.12
N GLN A 229 18.60 -31.88 -41.45
CA GLN A 229 17.92 -33.18 -41.61
C GLN A 229 17.43 -33.38 -43.05
N LYS A 230 16.75 -32.39 -43.61
CA LYS A 230 16.30 -32.43 -45.01
C LYS A 230 17.45 -32.55 -46.04
N ALA A 231 18.53 -31.83 -45.81
CA ALA A 231 19.70 -31.90 -46.66
C ALA A 231 20.38 -33.29 -46.63
N VAL A 232 20.45 -33.93 -45.43
CA VAL A 232 20.97 -35.29 -45.26
C VAL A 232 20.06 -36.31 -45.96
N GLU A 233 18.74 -36.17 -45.79
CA GLU A 233 17.75 -37.05 -46.39
C GLU A 233 17.80 -36.98 -47.93
N GLU A 234 17.91 -35.77 -48.51
CA GLU A 234 18.05 -35.57 -49.96
C GLU A 234 19.36 -36.15 -50.49
N TYR A 235 20.46 -36.00 -49.74
CA TYR A 235 21.75 -36.59 -50.11
C TYR A 235 21.70 -38.12 -50.10
N LEU A 236 21.10 -38.73 -49.09
CA LEU A 236 20.92 -40.19 -49.01
C LEU A 236 20.02 -40.71 -50.14
N LYS A 237 18.95 -39.98 -50.48
CA LYS A 237 18.08 -40.34 -51.61
C LYS A 237 18.80 -40.27 -52.96
N LYS A 238 19.59 -39.26 -53.19
CA LYS A 238 20.44 -39.15 -54.43
C LYS A 238 21.48 -40.29 -54.50
N GLN A 239 22.08 -40.68 -53.37
CA GLN A 239 23.00 -41.83 -53.35
C GLN A 239 22.28 -43.17 -53.61
N ALA A 240 21.07 -43.37 -53.08
CA ALA A 240 20.29 -44.54 -53.33
C ALA A 240 19.84 -44.65 -54.82
N GLU A 241 19.45 -43.52 -55.41
CA GLU A 241 19.10 -43.42 -56.83
C GLU A 241 20.30 -43.72 -57.71
N ALA A 242 21.48 -43.17 -57.40
CA ALA A 242 22.73 -43.42 -58.13
C ALA A 242 23.26 -44.86 -57.98
N ALA A 243 22.98 -45.52 -56.84
CA ALA A 243 23.30 -46.93 -56.64
C ALA A 243 22.37 -47.85 -57.42
N ASN A 244 21.12 -47.45 -57.59
CA ASN A 244 20.13 -48.24 -58.35
C ASN A 244 20.34 -48.13 -59.86
N ASP A 245 20.86 -46.97 -60.35
CA ASP A 245 21.18 -46.76 -61.76
C ASP A 245 22.45 -47.48 -62.21
N LYS A 246 23.36 -47.88 -61.32
CA LYS A 246 24.52 -48.75 -61.57
C LYS A 246 24.24 -50.22 -61.56
N GLY A 247 23.05 -50.64 -61.22
CA GLY A 247 22.60 -52.03 -61.10
C GLY A 247 21.91 -52.65 -62.33
N THR A 248 21.72 -51.85 -63.39
CA THR A 248 21.12 -52.31 -64.63
C THR A 248 22.18 -52.37 -65.77
N THR A 249 23.04 -53.38 -65.80
CA THR A 249 23.74 -53.83 -67.01
C THR A 249 22.92 -54.96 -67.63
N PRO A 250 22.41 -54.84 -68.86
CA PRO A 250 21.78 -55.94 -69.54
C PRO A 250 22.84 -56.92 -70.01
N GLU A 251 22.77 -58.11 -69.53
CA GLU A 251 23.36 -59.34 -70.10
C GLU A 251 22.73 -59.58 -71.48
N ASN A 252 23.54 -59.41 -72.58
CA ASN A 252 23.26 -60.08 -73.80
C ASN A 252 24.63 -60.40 -74.49
N ALA A 253 24.96 -61.72 -74.38
CA ALA A 253 25.89 -62.39 -75.22
C ALA A 253 25.32 -62.54 -76.65
N PRO A 254 26.13 -62.37 -77.74
CA PRO A 254 25.89 -63.02 -79.01
C PRO A 254 26.89 -64.15 -79.24
N GLN A 255 26.29 -65.29 -79.62
CA GLN A 255 26.97 -66.52 -80.07
C GLN A 255 27.85 -66.30 -81.29
N GLU A 256 28.86 -67.21 -81.36
CA GLU A 256 29.76 -67.53 -82.47
C GLU A 256 29.02 -67.63 -83.81
N GLU A 257 29.65 -67.17 -84.87
CA GLU A 257 29.65 -67.86 -86.15
C GLU A 257 30.98 -67.68 -86.86
N ASN A 258 31.60 -68.84 -87.03
CA ASN A 258 32.78 -69.21 -87.73
C ASN A 258 32.58 -69.13 -89.27
N LYS A 259 33.53 -68.63 -89.97
CA LYS A 259 34.03 -69.01 -91.32
C LYS A 259 35.06 -67.97 -91.76
N GLY A 260 36.20 -68.29 -91.95
CA GLY A 260 36.73 -69.28 -92.91
C GLY A 260 37.48 -68.55 -94.06
N SER A 261 38.76 -68.79 -94.11
CA SER A 261 39.50 -69.01 -95.31
C SER A 261 40.01 -67.85 -96.24
N LYS A 262 41.31 -67.86 -96.40
CA LYS A 262 42.08 -67.55 -97.65
C LYS A 262 42.28 -66.06 -97.95
N ASP A 263 43.43 -65.63 -98.16
CA ASP A 263 44.71 -65.98 -98.65
C ASP A 263 45.79 -65.07 -98.00
#